data_43058a55d568e7dddeaf2649105ee532
#
_entry.id   43058a55d568e7dddeaf2649105ee532
#
_cell.length_a   1.000
_cell.length_b   1.000
_cell.length_c   1.000
_cell.angle_alpha   90.00
_cell.angle_beta   90.00
_cell.angle_gamma   90.00
#
_symmetry.space_group_name_H-M   'P 1'
#
loop_
_entity.id
_entity.type
_entity.pdbx_description
1 polymer ?
#
loop_
_entity_poly.entity_id
_entity_poly.type
_entity_poly.pdbx_seq_one_letter_code
_entity_poly.pdbx_strand_id
1 'polypeptide(L)'
;MKTIGIICEYNPFHNGHAHQLHTLATEHPNALRICIMSGSFVQRGEPALFSKFDRARWAILGGADVVIELPTLYSLGSAQLFGTGAIRLIKSLSINTLSFGSETTALDQLILTAKHMICESTQNKLRSYLKEGMSYGTAFRKALGSEMLSTPNALLGLEYIRAGLKYHPDLAYIPIKRTSNHHNQNINQELPSGTALRQLITTTTSIDMCSALQATIPTPILDDMTHRIANGDYVDYSRYYDMIHMLSRRMTTNELERFVDFTEGIEHLWLKVAQQPSWESAIEQIKSKRYTYARLQRM
;
A
#
# COMPACT_ATOMS: atom_id res chain seq x y z
N MET A 1 -0.58 -26.46 13.27
CA MET A 1 -0.76 -25.13 13.88
C MET A 1 -1.40 -24.23 12.84
N LYS A 2 -2.42 -23.47 13.18
CA LYS A 2 -3.07 -22.53 12.24
C LYS A 2 -2.17 -21.31 12.03
N THR A 3 -2.04 -20.84 10.79
CA THR A 3 -1.27 -19.64 10.43
C THR A 3 -2.18 -18.65 9.72
N ILE A 4 -2.08 -17.37 10.08
CA ILE A 4 -2.83 -16.29 9.46
C ILE A 4 -1.83 -15.28 8.93
N GLY A 5 -1.80 -15.11 7.61
CA GLY A 5 -1.03 -14.08 6.93
C GLY A 5 -1.76 -12.73 6.97
N ILE A 6 -1.02 -11.66 7.12
CA ILE A 6 -1.51 -10.28 7.06
C ILE A 6 -0.61 -9.53 6.09
N ILE A 7 -1.16 -9.06 4.96
CA ILE A 7 -0.41 -8.22 4.02
C ILE A 7 -0.52 -6.78 4.49
N CYS A 8 0.62 -6.12 4.74
CA CYS A 8 0.65 -4.82 5.39
C CYS A 8 1.81 -3.93 4.92
N GLU A 9 1.71 -2.65 5.23
CA GLU A 9 2.78 -1.66 5.04
C GLU A 9 3.22 -1.02 6.36
N TYR A 10 2.27 -0.84 7.30
CA TYR A 10 2.49 -0.22 8.61
C TYR A 10 3.28 1.10 8.51
N ASN A 11 2.79 2.00 7.71
CA ASN A 11 3.47 3.25 7.36
C ASN A 11 2.74 4.52 7.89
N PRO A 12 2.90 4.86 9.19
CA PRO A 12 3.42 4.04 10.29
C PRO A 12 2.41 3.05 10.87
N PHE A 13 2.84 2.22 11.84
CA PHE A 13 1.96 1.38 12.64
C PHE A 13 1.06 2.27 13.52
N HIS A 14 -0.23 1.93 13.65
CA HIS A 14 -1.20 2.71 14.42
C HIS A 14 -2.32 1.82 15.00
N ASN A 15 -3.21 2.40 15.83
CA ASN A 15 -4.28 1.67 16.52
C ASN A 15 -5.19 0.85 15.59
N GLY A 16 -5.43 1.29 14.35
CA GLY A 16 -6.19 0.51 13.38
C GLY A 16 -5.50 -0.82 12.99
N HIS A 17 -4.17 -0.83 12.96
CA HIS A 17 -3.39 -2.06 12.71
C HIS A 17 -3.37 -2.96 13.95
N ALA A 18 -3.19 -2.36 15.13
CA ALA A 18 -3.27 -3.09 16.41
C ALA A 18 -4.65 -3.74 16.59
N HIS A 19 -5.72 -3.04 16.24
CA HIS A 19 -7.08 -3.57 16.27
C HIS A 19 -7.23 -4.84 15.43
N GLN A 20 -6.71 -4.86 14.19
CA GLN A 20 -6.73 -6.05 13.34
C GLN A 20 -5.98 -7.21 14.00
N LEU A 21 -4.78 -6.98 14.49
CA LEU A 21 -3.97 -8.03 15.15
C LEU A 21 -4.64 -8.55 16.44
N HIS A 22 -5.22 -7.66 17.23
CA HIS A 22 -5.93 -8.00 18.45
C HIS A 22 -7.22 -8.81 18.16
N THR A 23 -8.01 -8.41 17.16
CA THR A 23 -9.19 -9.17 16.73
C THR A 23 -8.80 -10.59 16.32
N LEU A 24 -7.74 -10.74 15.54
CA LEU A 24 -7.24 -12.07 15.16
C LEU A 24 -6.73 -12.88 16.34
N ALA A 25 -6.09 -12.25 17.32
CA ALA A 25 -5.63 -12.92 18.55
C ALA A 25 -6.81 -13.42 19.38
N THR A 26 -7.89 -12.66 19.47
CA THR A 26 -9.09 -13.00 20.24
C THR A 26 -9.90 -14.10 19.55
N GLU A 27 -10.13 -13.99 18.25
CA GLU A 27 -10.94 -14.95 17.49
C GLU A 27 -10.18 -16.25 17.17
N HIS A 28 -8.85 -16.16 17.09
CA HIS A 28 -7.98 -17.28 16.73
C HIS A 28 -6.76 -17.39 17.67
N PRO A 29 -6.95 -17.65 18.97
CA PRO A 29 -5.88 -17.56 19.99
C PRO A 29 -4.70 -18.50 19.73
N ASN A 30 -4.92 -19.60 19.04
CA ASN A 30 -3.89 -20.62 18.74
C ASN A 30 -3.29 -20.46 17.32
N ALA A 31 -3.56 -19.35 16.63
CA ALA A 31 -3.01 -19.10 15.29
C ALA A 31 -1.80 -18.17 15.37
N LEU A 32 -0.76 -18.46 14.59
CA LEU A 32 0.35 -17.52 14.36
C LEU A 32 -0.08 -16.43 13.38
N ARG A 33 0.20 -15.18 13.73
CA ARG A 33 -0.05 -13.98 12.94
C ARG A 33 1.26 -13.57 12.23
N ILE A 34 1.31 -13.85 10.94
CA ILE A 34 2.50 -13.65 10.10
C ILE A 34 2.26 -12.45 9.20
N CYS A 35 2.95 -11.35 9.46
CA CYS A 35 2.88 -10.14 8.64
C CYS A 35 3.80 -10.27 7.42
N ILE A 36 3.22 -10.13 6.22
CA ILE A 36 3.96 -9.96 4.96
C ILE A 36 4.01 -8.46 4.70
N MET A 37 5.14 -7.85 5.03
CA MET A 37 5.27 -6.39 5.11
C MET A 37 6.14 -5.85 3.99
N SER A 38 5.70 -4.77 3.34
CA SER A 38 6.55 -4.02 2.39
C SER A 38 7.83 -3.53 3.08
N GLY A 39 8.95 -3.62 2.37
CA GLY A 39 10.27 -3.20 2.85
C GLY A 39 10.43 -1.69 2.94
N SER A 40 11.52 -1.15 2.42
CA SER A 40 11.82 0.27 2.48
C SER A 40 10.89 1.15 1.64
N PHE A 41 10.18 0.56 0.68
CA PHE A 41 9.21 1.26 -0.17
C PHE A 41 7.82 0.64 -0.04
N VAL A 42 6.80 1.50 -0.14
CA VAL A 42 5.40 1.11 -0.07
C VAL A 42 4.76 1.07 -1.47
N GLN A 43 3.61 0.44 -1.60
CA GLN A 43 2.93 0.16 -2.87
C GLN A 43 2.64 1.42 -3.71
N ARG A 44 2.49 2.57 -3.07
CA ARG A 44 2.28 3.84 -3.77
C ARG A 44 3.54 4.44 -4.40
N GLY A 45 4.73 3.85 -4.18
CA GLY A 45 5.99 4.29 -4.75
C GLY A 45 6.82 5.18 -3.83
N GLU A 46 6.29 5.52 -2.66
CA GLU A 46 7.00 6.34 -1.67
C GLU A 46 7.93 5.47 -0.81
N PRO A 47 9.06 6.00 -0.31
CA PRO A 47 9.75 5.37 0.79
C PRO A 47 8.84 5.32 2.02
N ALA A 48 8.94 4.27 2.81
CA ALA A 48 8.25 4.21 4.08
C ALA A 48 8.82 5.26 5.04
N LEU A 49 7.95 5.89 5.85
CA LEU A 49 8.36 6.98 6.76
C LEU A 49 9.46 6.55 7.73
N PHE A 50 9.35 5.35 8.29
CA PHE A 50 10.34 4.76 9.19
C PHE A 50 10.99 3.51 8.57
N SER A 51 12.15 3.13 9.10
CA SER A 51 12.87 1.97 8.62
C SER A 51 12.01 0.71 8.68
N LYS A 52 12.28 -0.26 7.80
CA LYS A 52 11.57 -1.54 7.82
C LYS A 52 11.77 -2.30 9.13
N PHE A 53 12.91 -2.12 9.80
CA PHE A 53 13.22 -2.77 11.07
C PHE A 53 12.39 -2.18 12.22
N ASP A 54 12.24 -0.87 12.28
CA ASP A 54 11.39 -0.21 13.29
C ASP A 54 9.93 -0.62 13.09
N ARG A 55 9.43 -0.58 11.86
CA ARG A 55 8.06 -1.01 11.54
C ARG A 55 7.81 -2.49 11.85
N ALA A 56 8.80 -3.36 11.60
CA ALA A 56 8.71 -4.78 11.97
C ALA A 56 8.67 -4.96 13.49
N ARG A 57 9.52 -4.24 14.23
CA ARG A 57 9.52 -4.25 15.70
C ARG A 57 8.17 -3.78 16.25
N TRP A 58 7.61 -2.69 15.72
CA TRP A 58 6.29 -2.20 16.12
C TRP A 58 5.16 -3.16 15.77
N ALA A 59 5.26 -3.89 14.67
CA ALA A 59 4.31 -4.94 14.34
C ALA A 59 4.33 -6.08 15.39
N ILE A 60 5.53 -6.50 15.82
CA ILE A 60 5.68 -7.51 16.90
C ILE A 60 5.11 -6.98 18.22
N LEU A 61 5.48 -5.76 18.62
CA LEU A 61 4.91 -5.13 19.83
C LEU A 61 3.39 -4.94 19.73
N GLY A 62 2.86 -4.74 18.52
CA GLY A 62 1.43 -4.64 18.24
C GLY A 62 0.68 -5.97 18.15
N GLY A 63 1.37 -7.10 18.31
CA GLY A 63 0.77 -8.42 18.38
C GLY A 63 0.99 -9.35 17.19
N ALA A 64 1.87 -9.02 16.25
CA ALA A 64 2.34 -9.97 15.25
C ALA A 64 3.34 -10.97 15.87
N ASP A 65 3.34 -12.21 15.39
CA ASP A 65 4.29 -13.23 15.86
C ASP A 65 5.55 -13.29 14.97
N VAL A 66 5.38 -13.00 13.67
CA VAL A 66 6.46 -12.99 12.68
C VAL A 66 6.24 -11.87 11.68
N VAL A 67 7.31 -11.24 11.23
CA VAL A 67 7.29 -10.28 10.11
C VAL A 67 8.25 -10.73 9.04
N ILE A 68 7.76 -10.84 7.81
CA ILE A 68 8.52 -11.24 6.63
C ILE A 68 8.44 -10.12 5.59
N GLU A 69 9.58 -9.73 5.04
CA GLU A 69 9.63 -8.68 4.03
C GLU A 69 9.07 -9.16 2.68
N LEU A 70 8.11 -8.43 2.15
CA LEU A 70 7.69 -8.57 0.76
C LEU A 70 8.79 -7.99 -0.15
N PRO A 71 9.35 -8.75 -1.10
CA PRO A 71 10.41 -8.25 -1.98
C PRO A 71 10.02 -6.94 -2.69
N THR A 72 10.95 -6.01 -2.80
CA THR A 72 10.76 -4.66 -3.35
C THR A 72 10.10 -4.67 -4.74
N LEU A 73 10.45 -5.63 -5.59
CA LEU A 73 9.84 -5.83 -6.91
C LEU A 73 8.31 -5.92 -6.84
N TYR A 74 7.77 -6.55 -5.81
CA TYR A 74 6.33 -6.66 -5.59
C TYR A 74 5.78 -5.47 -4.81
N SER A 75 6.54 -4.97 -3.82
CA SER A 75 6.13 -3.81 -3.01
C SER A 75 5.90 -2.56 -3.87
N LEU A 76 6.75 -2.30 -4.86
CA LEU A 76 6.63 -1.18 -5.81
C LEU A 76 5.71 -1.49 -7.00
N GLY A 77 5.04 -2.63 -7.00
CA GLY A 77 4.18 -3.02 -8.11
C GLY A 77 2.81 -2.32 -8.12
N SER A 78 2.09 -2.52 -9.21
CA SER A 78 0.64 -2.23 -9.25
C SER A 78 -0.08 -3.05 -8.18
N ALA A 79 -1.33 -2.70 -7.83
CA ALA A 79 -2.13 -3.47 -6.87
C ALA A 79 -2.19 -4.97 -7.23
N GLN A 80 -2.25 -5.27 -8.54
CA GLN A 80 -2.21 -6.64 -9.07
C GLN A 80 -0.86 -7.33 -8.78
N LEU A 81 0.26 -6.67 -9.04
CA LEU A 81 1.59 -7.25 -8.85
C LEU A 81 1.91 -7.40 -7.36
N PHE A 82 1.56 -6.40 -6.57
CA PHE A 82 1.65 -6.42 -5.10
C PHE A 82 0.89 -7.61 -4.51
N GLY A 83 -0.40 -7.76 -4.85
CA GLY A 83 -1.22 -8.89 -4.42
C GLY A 83 -0.68 -10.24 -4.90
N THR A 84 -0.23 -10.32 -6.14
CA THR A 84 0.35 -11.55 -6.71
C THR A 84 1.61 -11.98 -5.94
N GLY A 85 2.52 -11.05 -5.69
CA GLY A 85 3.77 -11.33 -4.95
C GLY A 85 3.51 -11.77 -3.53
N ALA A 86 2.61 -11.05 -2.83
CA ALA A 86 2.23 -11.37 -1.45
C ALA A 86 1.57 -12.76 -1.35
N ILE A 87 0.65 -13.11 -2.24
CA ILE A 87 -0.02 -14.42 -2.25
C ILE A 87 0.95 -15.57 -2.60
N ARG A 88 1.87 -15.34 -3.52
CA ARG A 88 2.90 -16.36 -3.83
C ARG A 88 3.83 -16.60 -2.64
N LEU A 89 4.18 -15.55 -1.90
CA LEU A 89 4.98 -15.68 -0.68
C LEU A 89 4.16 -16.41 0.42
N ILE A 90 2.90 -16.05 0.62
CA ILE A 90 1.97 -16.74 1.52
C ILE A 90 1.91 -18.24 1.22
N LYS A 91 1.77 -18.61 -0.05
CA LYS A 91 1.77 -20.02 -0.46
C LYS A 91 3.10 -20.72 -0.16
N SER A 92 4.23 -20.09 -0.48
CA SER A 92 5.56 -20.70 -0.23
C SER A 92 5.87 -20.88 1.26
N LEU A 93 5.24 -20.10 2.13
CA LEU A 93 5.31 -20.23 3.58
C LEU A 93 4.24 -21.17 4.16
N SER A 94 3.46 -21.83 3.31
CA SER A 94 2.36 -22.73 3.72
C SER A 94 1.34 -22.05 4.65
N ILE A 95 1.13 -20.75 4.50
CA ILE A 95 0.10 -20.00 5.20
C ILE A 95 -1.23 -20.25 4.51
N ASN A 96 -2.23 -20.74 5.22
CA ASN A 96 -3.50 -21.19 4.65
C ASN A 96 -4.68 -20.26 4.93
N THR A 97 -4.46 -19.15 5.63
CA THR A 97 -5.49 -18.13 5.90
C THR A 97 -4.88 -16.74 5.70
N LEU A 98 -5.60 -15.85 5.02
CA LEU A 98 -5.22 -14.45 4.84
C LEU A 98 -6.24 -13.55 5.51
N SER A 99 -5.78 -12.65 6.38
CA SER A 99 -6.58 -11.52 6.89
C SER A 99 -6.18 -10.22 6.22
N PHE A 100 -7.18 -9.40 5.92
CA PHE A 100 -6.99 -8.05 5.36
C PHE A 100 -8.09 -7.10 5.82
N GLY A 101 -7.76 -5.81 5.93
CA GLY A 101 -8.73 -4.77 6.22
C GLY A 101 -9.58 -4.44 5.00
N SER A 102 -10.91 -4.36 5.16
CA SER A 102 -11.84 -4.02 4.08
C SER A 102 -12.98 -3.15 4.61
N GLU A 103 -13.56 -2.34 3.76
CA GLU A 103 -14.77 -1.57 4.05
C GLU A 103 -16.02 -2.48 4.11
N THR A 104 -15.97 -3.65 3.47
CA THR A 104 -17.01 -4.68 3.53
C THR A 104 -16.44 -6.00 4.04
N THR A 105 -17.22 -6.70 4.87
CA THR A 105 -16.91 -8.05 5.35
C THR A 105 -17.72 -9.14 4.63
N ALA A 106 -18.51 -8.77 3.63
CA ALA A 106 -19.30 -9.71 2.84
C ALA A 106 -18.39 -10.57 1.93
N LEU A 107 -17.77 -11.59 2.51
CA LEU A 107 -16.74 -12.41 1.87
C LEU A 107 -17.23 -13.07 0.58
N ASP A 108 -18.47 -13.58 0.56
CA ASP A 108 -19.05 -14.22 -0.63
C ASP A 108 -19.13 -13.25 -1.82
N GLN A 109 -19.50 -11.98 -1.55
CA GLN A 109 -19.54 -10.93 -2.56
C GLN A 109 -18.13 -10.58 -3.07
N LEU A 110 -17.15 -10.50 -2.15
CA LEU A 110 -15.76 -10.28 -2.53
C LEU A 110 -15.21 -11.40 -3.41
N ILE A 111 -15.46 -12.66 -3.04
CA ILE A 111 -15.05 -13.83 -3.84
C ILE A 111 -15.75 -13.85 -5.21
N LEU A 112 -17.06 -13.60 -5.24
CA LEU A 112 -17.82 -13.53 -6.50
C LEU A 112 -17.27 -12.42 -7.40
N THR A 113 -17.03 -11.24 -6.86
CA THR A 113 -16.45 -10.13 -7.62
C THR A 113 -15.05 -10.49 -8.13
N ALA A 114 -14.20 -11.09 -7.30
CA ALA A 114 -12.86 -11.52 -7.72
C ALA A 114 -12.92 -12.60 -8.82
N LYS A 115 -13.89 -13.52 -8.79
CA LYS A 115 -14.16 -14.47 -9.89
C LYS A 115 -14.58 -13.74 -11.17
N HIS A 116 -15.44 -12.74 -11.08
CA HIS A 116 -15.81 -11.93 -12.23
C HIS A 116 -14.62 -11.16 -12.81
N MET A 117 -13.68 -10.72 -11.96
CA MET A 117 -12.45 -10.05 -12.42
C MET A 117 -11.61 -10.91 -13.37
N ILE A 118 -11.63 -12.25 -13.24
CA ILE A 118 -10.86 -13.16 -14.08
C ILE A 118 -11.67 -13.72 -15.27
N CYS A 119 -12.98 -13.47 -15.34
CA CYS A 119 -13.81 -13.92 -16.46
C CYS A 119 -13.35 -13.28 -17.77
N GLU A 120 -13.33 -14.07 -18.83
CA GLU A 120 -12.91 -13.64 -20.16
C GLU A 120 -13.72 -12.44 -20.68
N SER A 121 -15.02 -12.43 -20.47
CA SER A 121 -15.90 -11.32 -20.85
C SER A 121 -15.51 -10.00 -20.18
N THR A 122 -15.18 -10.02 -18.89
CA THR A 122 -14.70 -8.84 -18.14
C THR A 122 -13.32 -8.40 -18.63
N GLN A 123 -12.41 -9.34 -18.87
CA GLN A 123 -11.08 -9.05 -19.39
C GLN A 123 -11.12 -8.43 -20.79
N ASN A 124 -12.04 -8.88 -21.64
CA ASN A 124 -12.24 -8.31 -22.98
C ASN A 124 -12.78 -6.87 -22.91
N LYS A 125 -13.77 -6.61 -22.05
CA LYS A 125 -14.25 -5.23 -21.78
C LYS A 125 -13.16 -4.34 -21.23
N LEU A 126 -12.36 -4.84 -20.26
CA LEU A 126 -11.23 -4.13 -19.70
C LEU A 126 -10.23 -3.71 -20.78
N ARG A 127 -9.83 -4.64 -21.65
CA ARG A 127 -8.91 -4.35 -22.77
C ARG A 127 -9.48 -3.29 -23.72
N SER A 128 -10.79 -3.32 -24.02
CA SER A 128 -11.44 -2.30 -24.86
C SER A 128 -11.34 -0.93 -24.20
N TYR A 129 -11.70 -0.79 -22.91
CA TYR A 129 -11.65 0.48 -22.20
C TYR A 129 -10.22 1.02 -22.02
N LEU A 130 -9.24 0.14 -21.86
CA LEU A 130 -7.82 0.55 -21.81
C LEU A 130 -7.37 1.09 -23.19
N LYS A 131 -7.80 0.51 -24.30
CA LYS A 131 -7.54 1.04 -25.67
C LYS A 131 -8.19 2.40 -25.89
N GLU A 132 -9.33 2.67 -25.25
CA GLU A 132 -9.99 3.99 -25.26
C GLU A 132 -9.25 5.03 -24.37
N GLY A 133 -8.12 4.68 -23.75
CA GLY A 133 -7.29 5.58 -22.95
C GLY A 133 -7.75 5.76 -21.51
N MET A 134 -8.63 4.90 -21.00
CA MET A 134 -9.03 4.95 -19.58
C MET A 134 -7.90 4.48 -18.68
N SER A 135 -7.84 5.02 -17.45
CA SER A 135 -6.97 4.46 -16.41
C SER A 135 -7.42 3.04 -16.03
N TYR A 136 -6.48 2.18 -15.61
CA TYR A 136 -6.78 0.79 -15.24
C TYR A 136 -7.93 0.69 -14.22
N GLY A 137 -7.91 1.47 -13.14
CA GLY A 137 -8.97 1.44 -12.11
C GLY A 137 -10.33 1.86 -12.66
N THR A 138 -10.40 2.87 -13.52
CA THR A 138 -11.65 3.32 -14.16
C THR A 138 -12.17 2.30 -15.15
N ALA A 139 -11.29 1.78 -16.00
CA ALA A 139 -11.61 0.77 -16.99
C ALA A 139 -12.14 -0.51 -16.32
N PHE A 140 -11.53 -0.90 -15.20
CA PHE A 140 -11.90 -2.11 -14.50
C PHE A 140 -13.24 -1.97 -13.76
N ARG A 141 -13.49 -0.84 -13.08
CA ARG A 141 -14.82 -0.55 -12.50
C ARG A 141 -15.92 -0.63 -13.56
N LYS A 142 -15.68 0.00 -14.71
CA LYS A 142 -16.64 0.01 -15.80
C LYS A 142 -16.86 -1.41 -16.38
N ALA A 143 -15.80 -2.21 -16.50
CA ALA A 143 -15.89 -3.57 -17.00
C ALA A 143 -16.66 -4.51 -16.07
N LEU A 144 -16.52 -4.33 -14.76
CA LEU A 144 -17.22 -5.12 -13.73
C LEU A 144 -18.64 -4.63 -13.45
N GLY A 145 -18.92 -3.33 -13.68
CA GLY A 145 -20.19 -2.73 -13.27
C GLY A 145 -20.39 -2.70 -11.75
N SER A 146 -19.30 -2.65 -10.97
CA SER A 146 -19.33 -2.75 -9.52
C SER A 146 -18.64 -1.56 -8.86
N GLU A 147 -19.31 -0.95 -7.88
CA GLU A 147 -18.78 0.13 -7.04
C GLU A 147 -17.80 -0.38 -5.94
N MET A 148 -17.68 -1.69 -5.74
CA MET A 148 -16.76 -2.27 -4.75
C MET A 148 -15.28 -1.92 -5.02
N LEU A 149 -14.94 -1.51 -6.25
CA LEU A 149 -13.61 -1.03 -6.64
C LEU A 149 -13.39 0.47 -6.36
N SER A 150 -14.35 1.16 -5.76
CA SER A 150 -14.25 2.61 -5.51
C SER A 150 -13.31 2.95 -4.37
N THR A 151 -13.05 2.01 -3.46
CA THR A 151 -12.17 2.23 -2.31
C THR A 151 -10.83 1.49 -2.47
N PRO A 152 -9.72 2.09 -2.04
CA PRO A 152 -8.37 1.50 -2.20
C PRO A 152 -8.20 0.15 -1.49
N ASN A 153 -8.80 -0.04 -0.31
CA ASN A 153 -8.66 -1.30 0.43
C ASN A 153 -9.51 -2.41 -0.18
N ALA A 154 -10.73 -2.13 -0.63
CA ALA A 154 -11.53 -3.11 -1.33
C ALA A 154 -10.85 -3.57 -2.61
N LEU A 155 -10.23 -2.64 -3.37
CA LEU A 155 -9.43 -2.99 -4.55
C LEU A 155 -8.28 -3.95 -4.19
N LEU A 156 -7.51 -3.64 -3.14
CA LEU A 156 -6.41 -4.51 -2.70
C LEU A 156 -6.93 -5.87 -2.23
N GLY A 157 -8.00 -5.91 -1.43
CA GLY A 157 -8.63 -7.16 -1.00
C GLY A 157 -9.09 -8.03 -2.16
N LEU A 158 -9.70 -7.43 -3.18
CA LEU A 158 -10.11 -8.12 -4.41
C LEU A 158 -8.91 -8.65 -5.20
N GLU A 159 -7.80 -7.90 -5.27
CA GLU A 159 -6.56 -8.35 -5.92
C GLU A 159 -5.91 -9.51 -5.15
N TYR A 160 -5.99 -9.52 -3.80
CA TYR A 160 -5.53 -10.66 -3.00
C TYR A 160 -6.35 -11.91 -3.28
N ILE A 161 -7.69 -11.80 -3.29
CA ILE A 161 -8.57 -12.93 -3.58
C ILE A 161 -8.36 -13.41 -5.02
N ARG A 162 -8.24 -12.50 -6.00
CA ARG A 162 -7.96 -12.84 -7.40
C ARG A 162 -6.63 -13.59 -7.54
N ALA A 163 -5.58 -13.14 -6.89
CA ALA A 163 -4.30 -13.83 -6.86
C ALA A 163 -4.40 -15.19 -6.15
N GLY A 164 -5.15 -15.26 -5.05
CA GLY A 164 -5.43 -16.49 -4.32
C GLY A 164 -6.13 -17.54 -5.19
N LEU A 165 -7.20 -17.16 -5.87
CA LEU A 165 -7.91 -18.06 -6.80
C LEU A 165 -6.97 -18.67 -7.86
N LYS A 166 -5.93 -17.95 -8.26
CA LYS A 166 -4.98 -18.40 -9.27
C LYS A 166 -3.81 -19.21 -8.69
N TYR A 167 -3.22 -18.77 -7.59
CA TYR A 167 -1.93 -19.28 -7.10
C TYR A 167 -2.05 -20.10 -5.82
N HIS A 168 -3.11 -19.93 -5.04
CA HIS A 168 -3.37 -20.63 -3.78
C HIS A 168 -4.88 -20.86 -3.59
N PRO A 169 -5.51 -21.76 -4.38
CA PRO A 169 -6.97 -21.94 -4.43
C PRO A 169 -7.61 -22.27 -3.06
N ASP A 170 -6.87 -22.94 -2.18
CA ASP A 170 -7.35 -23.36 -0.85
C ASP A 170 -7.16 -22.29 0.23
N LEU A 171 -6.72 -21.07 -0.14
CA LEU A 171 -6.51 -19.98 0.81
C LEU A 171 -7.85 -19.50 1.38
N ALA A 172 -7.99 -19.57 2.70
CA ALA A 172 -9.13 -18.99 3.41
C ALA A 172 -8.93 -17.49 3.63
N TYR A 173 -10.03 -16.73 3.77
CA TYR A 173 -9.99 -15.28 3.92
C TYR A 173 -10.75 -14.82 5.16
N ILE A 174 -10.19 -13.83 5.88
CA ILE A 174 -10.78 -13.16 7.04
C ILE A 174 -10.74 -11.65 6.79
N PRO A 175 -11.78 -11.07 6.17
CA PRO A 175 -11.87 -9.62 6.05
C PRO A 175 -12.22 -9.00 7.40
N ILE A 176 -11.42 -8.04 7.86
CA ILE A 176 -11.66 -7.25 9.06
C ILE A 176 -12.24 -5.90 8.65
N LYS A 177 -13.38 -5.53 9.25
CA LYS A 177 -14.04 -4.26 8.95
C LYS A 177 -13.19 -3.07 9.38
N ARG A 178 -12.93 -2.17 8.44
CA ARG A 178 -12.29 -0.89 8.75
C ARG A 178 -13.33 0.13 9.17
N THR A 179 -13.07 0.78 10.28
CA THR A 179 -13.95 1.82 10.85
C THR A 179 -13.55 3.24 10.42
N SER A 180 -12.36 3.43 9.81
CA SER A 180 -11.86 4.73 9.39
C SER A 180 -12.05 4.97 7.90
N ASN A 181 -12.61 6.14 7.51
CA ASN A 181 -12.67 6.61 6.13
C ASN A 181 -11.28 7.12 5.67
N HIS A 182 -10.74 6.60 4.59
CA HIS A 182 -9.43 6.94 4.02
C HIS A 182 -9.24 8.43 3.63
N HIS A 183 -10.33 9.18 3.50
CA HIS A 183 -10.30 10.58 3.05
C HIS A 183 -10.39 11.61 4.17
N ASN A 184 -10.55 11.19 5.43
CA ASN A 184 -10.56 12.12 6.54
C ASN A 184 -9.14 12.51 6.93
N GLN A 185 -8.77 13.75 6.59
CA GLN A 185 -7.55 14.42 7.07
C GLN A 185 -7.69 14.91 8.52
N ASN A 186 -8.86 14.74 9.15
CA ASN A 186 -9.12 15.17 10.52
C ASN A 186 -8.51 14.17 11.52
N ILE A 187 -7.55 14.66 12.29
CA ILE A 187 -6.80 13.96 13.34
C ILE A 187 -7.68 13.64 14.57
N ASN A 188 -8.83 14.30 14.70
CA ASN A 188 -9.73 14.20 15.86
C ASN A 188 -10.63 12.94 15.86
N GLN A 189 -10.37 11.94 15.02
CA GLN A 189 -11.08 10.66 15.03
C GLN A 189 -10.26 9.59 15.73
N GLU A 190 -10.93 8.70 16.44
CA GLU A 190 -10.32 7.59 17.21
C GLU A 190 -9.35 6.71 16.41
N LEU A 191 -9.41 6.71 15.07
CA LEU A 191 -8.54 5.93 14.19
C LEU A 191 -8.13 6.75 12.94
N PRO A 192 -7.09 7.60 13.00
CA PRO A 192 -6.61 8.36 11.85
C PRO A 192 -6.01 7.45 10.78
N SER A 193 -5.97 7.94 9.54
CA SER A 193 -5.31 7.22 8.45
C SER A 193 -3.77 7.35 8.55
N GLY A 194 -3.04 6.35 8.06
CA GLY A 194 -1.58 6.44 7.98
C GLY A 194 -1.10 7.68 7.19
N THR A 195 -1.87 8.18 6.23
CA THR A 195 -1.57 9.41 5.50
C THR A 195 -1.64 10.64 6.40
N ALA A 196 -2.68 10.75 7.23
CA ALA A 196 -2.81 11.85 8.19
C ALA A 196 -1.65 11.85 9.20
N LEU A 197 -1.27 10.67 9.70
CA LEU A 197 -0.12 10.54 10.61
C LEU A 197 1.21 10.93 9.94
N ARG A 198 1.46 10.51 8.71
CA ARG A 198 2.66 10.92 7.98
C ARG A 198 2.71 12.42 7.81
N GLN A 199 1.61 13.03 7.39
CA GLN A 199 1.51 14.48 7.25
C GLN A 199 1.78 15.18 8.59
N LEU A 200 1.17 14.73 9.68
CA LEU A 200 1.40 15.27 11.02
C LEU A 200 2.88 15.26 11.38
N ILE A 201 3.56 14.11 11.25
CA ILE A 201 4.97 13.92 11.63
C ILE A 201 5.90 14.80 10.78
N THR A 202 5.58 14.99 9.49
CA THR A 202 6.46 15.73 8.57
C THR A 202 6.22 17.24 8.53
N THR A 203 5.06 17.74 9.01
CA THR A 203 4.69 19.16 8.88
C THR A 203 4.46 19.90 10.20
N THR A 204 4.30 19.19 11.33
CA THR A 204 3.86 19.81 12.59
C THR A 204 4.99 19.93 13.60
N THR A 205 5.05 21.08 14.28
CA THR A 205 5.99 21.32 15.39
C THR A 205 5.36 21.00 16.76
N SER A 206 5.99 20.13 17.46
CA SER A 206 6.00 19.65 18.87
C SER A 206 4.73 19.41 19.69
N ILE A 207 3.84 20.35 20.01
CA ILE A 207 2.82 20.12 21.06
C ILE A 207 1.59 19.36 20.53
N ASP A 208 1.05 19.76 19.39
CA ASP A 208 -0.12 19.10 18.78
C ASP A 208 0.19 17.68 18.30
N MET A 209 1.46 17.44 17.95
CA MET A 209 1.93 16.12 17.52
C MET A 209 1.90 15.11 18.68
N CYS A 210 2.34 15.47 19.88
CA CYS A 210 2.39 14.55 21.02
C CYS A 210 0.98 14.03 21.39
N SER A 211 -0.01 14.93 21.50
CA SER A 211 -1.38 14.53 21.84
C SER A 211 -2.02 13.64 20.76
N ALA A 212 -1.78 13.97 19.48
CA ALA A 212 -2.28 13.17 18.36
C ALA A 212 -1.63 11.79 18.29
N LEU A 213 -0.34 11.68 18.55
CA LEU A 213 0.36 10.38 18.62
C LEU A 213 -0.16 9.52 19.78
N GLN A 214 -0.35 10.11 20.98
CA GLN A 214 -0.92 9.40 22.13
C GLN A 214 -2.30 8.81 21.84
N ALA A 215 -3.15 9.52 21.10
CA ALA A 215 -4.47 9.05 20.73
C ALA A 215 -4.47 7.94 19.65
N THR A 216 -3.39 7.82 18.87
CA THR A 216 -3.41 7.05 17.63
C THR A 216 -2.41 5.90 17.57
N ILE A 217 -1.37 5.95 18.38
CA ILE A 217 -0.31 4.94 18.44
C ILE A 217 -0.49 4.09 19.70
N PRO A 218 -0.37 2.75 19.60
CA PRO A 218 -0.44 1.88 20.78
C PRO A 218 0.65 2.21 21.80
N THR A 219 0.30 2.22 23.09
CA THR A 219 1.22 2.56 24.20
C THR A 219 2.57 1.86 24.14
N PRO A 220 2.68 0.54 23.82
CA PRO A 220 3.99 -0.11 23.75
C PRO A 220 4.92 0.39 22.64
N ILE A 221 4.38 1.16 21.67
CA ILE A 221 5.11 1.65 20.51
C ILE A 221 5.38 3.15 20.64
N LEU A 222 4.55 3.87 21.40
CA LEU A 222 4.53 5.33 21.45
C LEU A 222 5.88 5.95 21.82
N ASP A 223 6.49 5.48 22.87
CA ASP A 223 7.76 6.04 23.38
C ASP A 223 8.90 5.89 22.36
N ASP A 224 9.01 4.70 21.75
CA ASP A 224 10.01 4.44 20.73
C ASP A 224 9.79 5.28 19.48
N MET A 225 8.54 5.37 19.00
CA MET A 225 8.20 6.20 17.83
C MET A 225 8.46 7.68 18.11
N THR A 226 8.10 8.17 19.28
CA THR A 226 8.35 9.56 19.68
C THR A 226 9.84 9.87 19.75
N HIS A 227 10.65 8.94 20.30
CA HIS A 227 12.11 9.07 20.33
C HIS A 227 12.71 9.11 18.90
N ARG A 228 12.23 8.26 17.98
CA ARG A 228 12.65 8.29 16.57
C ARG A 228 12.34 9.63 15.91
N ILE A 229 11.14 10.15 16.15
CA ILE A 229 10.73 11.46 15.62
C ILE A 229 11.61 12.58 16.18
N ALA A 230 11.87 12.58 17.49
CA ALA A 230 12.72 13.59 18.14
C ALA A 230 14.16 13.61 17.62
N ASN A 231 14.69 12.43 17.24
CA ASN A 231 16.02 12.29 16.67
C ASN A 231 16.08 12.55 15.14
N GLY A 232 14.93 12.75 14.48
CA GLY A 232 14.87 12.86 13.02
C GLY A 232 15.10 11.52 12.29
N ASP A 233 14.91 10.39 12.96
CA ASP A 233 15.08 9.03 12.42
C ASP A 233 13.90 8.61 11.56
N TYR A 234 13.51 9.46 10.62
CA TYR A 234 12.44 9.21 9.64
C TYR A 234 12.79 9.82 8.29
N VAL A 235 12.09 9.40 7.24
CA VAL A 235 12.35 9.88 5.88
C VAL A 235 11.86 11.32 5.73
N ASP A 236 12.77 12.20 5.38
CA ASP A 236 12.46 13.54 4.85
C ASP A 236 12.09 13.41 3.37
N TYR A 237 10.77 13.46 3.09
CA TYR A 237 10.26 13.33 1.71
C TYR A 237 10.73 14.47 0.80
N SER A 238 10.92 15.69 1.32
CA SER A 238 11.41 16.81 0.52
C SER A 238 12.82 16.50 -0.01
N ARG A 239 13.74 16.14 0.88
CA ARG A 239 15.10 15.74 0.47
C ARG A 239 15.12 14.53 -0.45
N TYR A 240 14.25 13.54 -0.21
CA TYR A 240 14.15 12.38 -1.08
C TYR A 240 13.75 12.78 -2.51
N TYR A 241 12.71 13.61 -2.67
CA TYR A 241 12.28 14.05 -3.99
C TYR A 241 13.25 15.00 -4.65
N ASP A 242 13.95 15.85 -3.90
CA ASP A 242 15.04 16.68 -4.43
C ASP A 242 16.17 15.81 -5.02
N MET A 243 16.54 14.72 -4.33
CA MET A 243 17.54 13.76 -4.83
C MET A 243 17.08 13.07 -6.12
N ILE A 244 15.83 12.59 -6.17
CA ILE A 244 15.26 11.99 -7.39
C ILE A 244 15.23 13.00 -8.54
N HIS A 245 14.85 14.23 -8.26
CA HIS A 245 14.81 15.31 -9.24
C HIS A 245 16.20 15.65 -9.79
N MET A 246 17.21 15.75 -8.92
CA MET A 246 18.60 15.95 -9.33
C MET A 246 19.13 14.79 -10.19
N LEU A 247 18.86 13.55 -9.79
CA LEU A 247 19.24 12.37 -10.57
C LEU A 247 18.58 12.38 -11.95
N SER A 248 17.28 12.66 -12.01
CA SER A 248 16.51 12.72 -13.25
C SER A 248 17.11 13.73 -14.25
N ARG A 249 17.62 14.88 -13.79
CA ARG A 249 18.28 15.88 -14.64
C ARG A 249 19.59 15.40 -15.26
N ARG A 250 20.23 14.43 -14.69
CA ARG A 250 21.53 13.88 -15.13
C ARG A 250 21.41 12.64 -16.00
N MET A 251 20.24 12.01 -16.00
CA MET A 251 19.99 10.78 -16.75
C MET A 251 19.83 11.04 -18.24
N THR A 252 20.14 10.04 -19.02
CA THR A 252 19.88 9.95 -20.45
C THR A 252 18.65 9.08 -20.73
N THR A 253 18.08 9.22 -21.92
CA THR A 253 16.97 8.36 -22.38
C THR A 253 17.33 6.87 -22.25
N ASN A 254 18.53 6.47 -22.70
CA ASN A 254 18.98 5.08 -22.65
C ASN A 254 19.11 4.54 -21.22
N GLU A 255 19.42 5.39 -20.24
CA GLU A 255 19.45 4.98 -18.83
C GLU A 255 18.04 4.83 -18.27
N LEU A 256 17.11 5.71 -18.60
CA LEU A 256 15.71 5.63 -18.20
C LEU A 256 15.03 4.37 -18.75
N GLU A 257 15.26 4.02 -20.02
CA GLU A 257 14.71 2.83 -20.66
C GLU A 257 15.10 1.50 -20.00
N ARG A 258 16.10 1.49 -19.13
CA ARG A 258 16.45 0.32 -18.31
C ARG A 258 15.47 0.06 -17.17
N PHE A 259 14.67 1.04 -16.79
CA PHE A 259 13.64 0.87 -15.78
C PHE A 259 12.33 0.39 -16.42
N VAL A 260 11.68 -0.57 -15.79
CA VAL A 260 10.54 -1.32 -16.36
C VAL A 260 9.37 -0.44 -16.80
N ASP A 261 9.11 0.65 -16.10
CA ASP A 261 7.95 1.51 -16.34
C ASP A 261 8.24 2.65 -17.36
N PHE A 262 9.50 2.85 -17.76
CA PHE A 262 9.87 3.82 -18.79
C PHE A 262 9.69 3.22 -20.20
N THR A 263 8.47 3.33 -20.71
CA THR A 263 8.07 2.81 -22.02
C THR A 263 7.20 3.82 -22.74
N GLU A 264 7.03 3.65 -24.06
CA GLU A 264 6.07 4.40 -24.87
C GLU A 264 6.34 5.91 -24.97
N GLY A 265 7.61 6.31 -24.84
CA GLY A 265 8.02 7.71 -25.00
C GLY A 265 7.96 8.56 -23.72
N ILE A 266 7.59 7.95 -22.56
CA ILE A 266 7.56 8.66 -21.27
C ILE A 266 8.95 9.13 -20.86
N GLU A 267 10.03 8.43 -21.24
CA GLU A 267 11.42 8.76 -21.00
C GLU A 267 11.79 10.15 -21.56
N HIS A 268 11.34 10.47 -22.76
CA HIS A 268 11.57 11.79 -23.36
C HIS A 268 10.82 12.90 -22.62
N LEU A 269 9.56 12.64 -22.23
CA LEU A 269 8.78 13.61 -21.48
C LEU A 269 9.35 13.80 -20.07
N TRP A 270 9.82 12.72 -19.44
CA TRP A 270 10.47 12.77 -18.13
C TRP A 270 11.69 13.69 -18.13
N LEU A 271 12.61 13.53 -19.10
CA LEU A 271 13.79 14.39 -19.22
C LEU A 271 13.42 15.86 -19.46
N LYS A 272 12.36 16.11 -20.23
CA LYS A 272 11.86 17.48 -20.46
C LYS A 272 11.34 18.10 -19.16
N VAL A 273 10.49 17.39 -18.40
CA VAL A 273 9.90 17.93 -17.17
C VAL A 273 10.88 17.94 -15.99
N ALA A 274 11.93 17.13 -16.01
CA ALA A 274 13.00 17.16 -15.01
C ALA A 274 13.72 18.52 -14.96
N GLN A 275 13.58 19.37 -15.98
CA GLN A 275 14.11 20.73 -15.98
C GLN A 275 13.24 21.74 -15.20
N GLN A 276 12.06 21.34 -14.73
CA GLN A 276 11.19 22.19 -13.91
C GLN A 276 11.88 22.54 -12.57
N PRO A 277 11.46 23.63 -11.88
CA PRO A 277 12.13 24.09 -10.68
C PRO A 277 11.99 23.12 -9.50
N SER A 278 10.92 22.31 -9.43
CA SER A 278 10.68 21.34 -8.36
C SER A 278 10.15 20.01 -8.89
N TRP A 279 10.24 18.97 -8.06
CA TRP A 279 9.65 17.67 -8.32
C TRP A 279 8.13 17.74 -8.55
N GLU A 280 7.41 18.50 -7.71
CA GLU A 280 5.97 18.67 -7.81
C GLU A 280 5.58 19.28 -9.16
N SER A 281 6.29 20.34 -9.59
CA SER A 281 6.08 20.96 -10.90
C SER A 281 6.33 19.99 -12.05
N ALA A 282 7.36 19.15 -11.94
CA ALA A 282 7.70 18.14 -12.94
C ALA A 282 6.57 17.10 -13.05
N ILE A 283 6.14 16.55 -11.93
CA ILE A 283 5.10 15.50 -11.88
C ILE A 283 3.74 16.02 -12.36
N GLU A 284 3.33 17.24 -12.00
CA GLU A 284 2.06 17.80 -12.47
C GLU A 284 2.01 17.96 -13.99
N GLN A 285 3.14 18.24 -14.66
CA GLN A 285 3.19 18.34 -16.12
C GLN A 285 3.13 17.00 -16.84
N ILE A 286 3.64 15.94 -16.23
CA ILE A 286 3.68 14.60 -16.84
C ILE A 286 2.44 13.75 -16.48
N LYS A 287 1.76 14.13 -15.40
CA LYS A 287 0.56 13.44 -14.91
C LYS A 287 -0.56 13.43 -15.95
N SER A 288 -1.13 12.26 -16.17
CA SER A 288 -2.22 12.02 -17.11
C SER A 288 -3.14 10.90 -16.65
N LYS A 289 -4.24 10.63 -17.37
CA LYS A 289 -5.10 9.49 -17.10
C LYS A 289 -4.33 8.15 -17.14
N ARG A 290 -3.32 8.05 -18.00
CA ARG A 290 -2.49 6.86 -18.16
C ARG A 290 -1.36 6.80 -17.15
N TYR A 291 -0.73 7.93 -16.85
CA TYR A 291 0.35 8.08 -15.89
C TYR A 291 -0.18 8.79 -14.65
N THR A 292 -0.83 8.02 -13.77
CA THR A 292 -1.32 8.54 -12.49
C THR A 292 -0.16 8.88 -11.57
N TYR A 293 -0.40 9.74 -10.58
CA TYR A 293 0.62 10.13 -9.60
C TYR A 293 1.34 8.93 -8.97
N ALA A 294 0.58 7.94 -8.49
CA ALA A 294 1.15 6.72 -7.89
C ALA A 294 1.94 5.86 -8.89
N ARG A 295 1.61 5.89 -10.20
CA ARG A 295 2.43 5.23 -11.21
C ARG A 295 3.75 5.95 -11.41
N LEU A 296 3.72 7.27 -11.50
CA LEU A 296 4.93 8.11 -11.65
C LEU A 296 5.87 8.00 -10.46
N GLN A 297 5.32 7.88 -9.24
CA GLN A 297 6.13 7.67 -8.04
C GLN A 297 6.83 6.31 -8.00
N ARG A 298 6.30 5.30 -8.67
CA ARG A 298 6.91 3.96 -8.75
C ARG A 298 7.98 3.85 -9.82
N MET A 299 8.01 4.76 -10.75
CA MET A 299 9.03 4.84 -11.81
C MET A 299 10.36 5.30 -11.25
#